data_6d10be6cc3ed0b82dc878b5b75caaa17
#
_entry.id   6d10be6cc3ed0b82dc878b5b75caaa17
#
_cell.length_a   1.000
_cell.length_b   1.000
_cell.length_c   1.000
_cell.angle_alpha   90.00
_cell.angle_beta   90.00
_cell.angle_gamma   90.00
#
_symmetry.space_group_name_H-M   'P 1'
#
loop_
_entity.id
_entity.type
_entity.pdbx_description
1 polymer ?
#
loop_
_entity_poly.entity_id
_entity_poly.type
_entity_poly.pdbx_seq_one_letter_code
_entity_poly.pdbx_strand_id
1 'polypeptide(L)'
;KQLPENATKMKAALAKKDAIVINNLAHALKGIAATFSATKLASLNAVLEEKSQKGDLGQADDLITEIAKEIKLVIAYLQELEESEKLKS
;
A
#
# COMPACT_ATOMS: atom_id res chain seq x y z
N LYS A 1 -11.47 2.26 0.22
CA LYS A 1 -11.84 1.45 -0.96
C LYS A 1 -10.76 1.43 -2.02
N GLN A 2 -9.91 2.48 -2.09
CA GLN A 2 -8.79 2.48 -3.01
C GLN A 2 -7.63 1.61 -2.55
N LEU A 3 -7.48 1.41 -1.23
CA LEU A 3 -6.35 0.68 -0.68
C LEU A 3 -6.26 -0.77 -1.17
N PRO A 4 -7.35 -1.58 -1.12
CA PRO A 4 -7.27 -2.96 -1.60
C PRO A 4 -7.04 -3.02 -3.12
N GLU A 5 -7.61 -2.09 -3.87
CA GLU A 5 -7.42 -2.02 -5.31
C GLU A 5 -5.96 -1.74 -5.66
N ASN A 6 -5.30 -0.86 -4.89
CA ASN A 6 -3.90 -0.55 -5.13
C ASN A 6 -3.00 -1.77 -4.96
N ALA A 7 -3.25 -2.60 -3.94
CA ALA A 7 -2.48 -3.83 -3.75
C ALA A 7 -2.68 -4.79 -4.93
N THR A 8 -3.92 -4.93 -5.41
CA THR A 8 -4.24 -5.78 -6.55
C THR A 8 -3.54 -5.28 -7.82
N LYS A 9 -3.57 -3.97 -8.04
CA LYS A 9 -2.90 -3.36 -9.19
C LYS A 9 -1.39 -3.53 -9.13
N MET A 10 -0.79 -3.44 -7.94
CA MET A 10 0.64 -3.68 -7.76
C MET A 10 1.03 -5.10 -8.14
N LYS A 11 0.23 -6.09 -7.71
CA LYS A 11 0.48 -7.48 -8.06
C LYS A 11 0.39 -7.71 -9.57
N ALA A 12 -0.60 -7.11 -10.20
CA ALA A 12 -0.77 -7.20 -11.64
C ALA A 12 0.41 -6.55 -12.39
N ALA A 13 0.85 -5.38 -11.93
CA ALA A 13 1.99 -4.68 -12.52
C ALA A 13 3.28 -5.49 -12.35
N LEU A 14 3.45 -6.13 -11.19
CA LEU A 14 4.61 -6.98 -10.96
C LEU A 14 4.63 -8.18 -11.90
N ALA A 15 3.47 -8.79 -12.15
CA ALA A 15 3.36 -9.91 -13.09
C ALA A 15 3.82 -9.50 -14.49
N LYS A 16 3.62 -8.23 -14.86
CA LYS A 16 4.06 -7.68 -16.15
C LYS A 16 5.45 -7.04 -16.06
N LYS A 17 6.05 -7.05 -14.88
CA LYS A 17 7.34 -6.39 -14.61
C LYS A 17 7.33 -4.91 -15.00
N ASP A 18 6.20 -4.24 -14.76
CA ASP A 18 6.01 -2.84 -15.11
C ASP A 18 6.45 -1.94 -13.95
N ALA A 19 7.72 -1.60 -13.92
CA ALA A 19 8.31 -0.79 -12.85
C ALA A 19 7.70 0.61 -12.78
N ILE A 20 7.30 1.18 -13.91
CA ILE A 20 6.71 2.52 -13.95
C ILE A 20 5.37 2.54 -13.21
N VAL A 21 4.52 1.56 -13.49
CA VAL A 21 3.22 1.46 -12.83
C VAL A 21 3.39 1.19 -11.33
N ILE A 22 4.32 0.29 -10.96
CA ILE A 22 4.62 0.01 -9.56
C ILE A 22 5.08 1.28 -8.83
N ASN A 23 5.97 2.05 -9.46
CA ASN A 23 6.45 3.30 -8.89
C ASN A 23 5.31 4.28 -8.64
N ASN A 24 4.42 4.45 -9.61
CA ASN A 24 3.29 5.37 -9.50
C ASN A 24 2.33 4.93 -8.39
N LEU A 25 2.04 3.64 -8.29
CA LEU A 25 1.16 3.11 -7.25
C LEU A 25 1.78 3.25 -5.86
N ALA A 26 3.08 2.99 -5.74
CA ALA A 26 3.78 3.14 -4.46
C ALA A 26 3.78 4.59 -4.00
N HIS A 27 4.00 5.53 -4.92
CA HIS A 27 3.97 6.95 -4.60
C HIS A 27 2.58 7.37 -4.09
N ALA A 28 1.52 6.94 -4.76
CA ALA A 28 0.15 7.25 -4.37
C ALA A 28 -0.17 6.65 -3.00
N LEU A 29 0.19 5.39 -2.76
CA LEU A 29 -0.04 4.71 -1.48
C LEU A 29 0.74 5.35 -0.34
N LYS A 30 1.96 5.81 -0.61
CA LYS A 30 2.76 6.51 0.39
C LYS A 30 2.01 7.76 0.89
N GLY A 31 1.42 8.53 -0.03
CA GLY A 31 0.63 9.70 0.33
C GLY A 31 -0.62 9.35 1.13
N ILE A 32 -1.34 8.31 0.73
CA ILE A 32 -2.52 7.85 1.44
C ILE A 32 -2.16 7.37 2.84
N ALA A 33 -1.08 6.58 2.96
CA ALA A 33 -0.62 6.07 4.24
C ALA A 33 -0.24 7.21 5.20
N ALA A 34 0.39 8.26 4.68
CA ALA A 34 0.74 9.43 5.48
C ALA A 34 -0.51 10.12 6.03
N THR A 35 -1.57 10.20 5.22
CA THR A 35 -2.84 10.80 5.62
C THR A 35 -3.45 10.07 6.82
N PHE A 36 -3.31 8.75 6.88
CA PHE A 36 -3.83 7.93 7.98
C PHE A 36 -2.81 7.67 9.08
N SER A 37 -1.64 8.30 9.01
CA SER A 37 -0.53 8.07 9.96
C SER A 37 -0.10 6.59 10.00
N ALA A 38 -0.27 5.88 8.90
CA ALA A 38 0.14 4.48 8.79
C ALA A 38 1.62 4.41 8.45
N THR A 39 2.46 4.61 9.45
CA THR A 39 3.91 4.78 9.30
C THR A 39 4.58 3.60 8.60
N LYS A 40 4.24 2.38 9.00
CA LYS A 40 4.85 1.19 8.40
C LYS A 40 4.47 1.06 6.94
N LEU A 41 3.19 1.30 6.61
CA LEU A 41 2.73 1.25 5.23
C LEU A 41 3.43 2.32 4.37
N ALA A 42 3.57 3.53 4.90
CA ALA A 42 4.27 4.60 4.22
C ALA A 42 5.74 4.22 3.95
N SER A 43 6.42 3.64 4.94
CA SER A 43 7.83 3.24 4.80
C SER A 43 8.01 2.14 3.77
N LEU A 44 7.12 1.15 3.76
CA LEU A 44 7.18 0.07 2.76
C LEU A 44 7.02 0.61 1.35
N ASN A 45 6.08 1.53 1.16
CA ASN A 45 5.85 2.13 -0.15
C ASN A 45 6.99 3.05 -0.56
N ALA A 46 7.64 3.74 0.38
CA ALA A 46 8.82 4.55 0.07
C ALA A 46 9.96 3.69 -0.46
N VAL A 47 10.19 2.53 0.16
CA VAL A 47 11.22 1.59 -0.30
C VAL A 47 10.88 1.05 -1.69
N LEU A 48 9.62 0.66 -1.90
CA LEU A 48 9.19 0.15 -3.20
C LEU A 48 9.28 1.21 -4.28
N GLU A 49 8.92 2.45 -3.98
CA GLU A 49 9.02 3.57 -4.90
C GLU A 49 10.48 3.77 -5.35
N GLU A 50 11.41 3.77 -4.41
CA GLU A 50 12.82 3.96 -4.71
C GLU A 50 13.37 2.83 -5.57
N LYS A 51 13.07 1.58 -5.21
CA LYS A 51 13.54 0.42 -5.95
C LYS A 51 12.96 0.36 -7.36
N SER A 52 11.68 0.62 -7.51
CA SER A 52 11.04 0.59 -8.81
C SER A 52 11.53 1.72 -9.72
N GLN A 53 11.88 2.87 -9.14
CA GLN A 53 12.46 3.98 -9.89
C GLN A 53 13.80 3.57 -10.53
N LYS A 54 14.55 2.71 -9.85
CA LYS A 54 15.82 2.17 -10.34
C LYS A 54 15.65 0.95 -11.24
N GLY A 55 14.40 0.51 -11.45
CA GLY A 55 14.12 -0.69 -12.21
C GLY A 55 14.40 -1.98 -11.44
N ASP A 56 14.65 -1.89 -10.13
CA ASP A 56 14.98 -3.03 -9.28
C ASP A 56 13.69 -3.64 -8.70
N LEU A 57 13.22 -4.70 -9.32
CA LEU A 57 12.02 -5.41 -8.88
C LEU A 57 12.33 -6.72 -8.14
N GLY A 58 13.60 -6.93 -7.76
CA GLY A 58 14.03 -8.17 -7.13
C GLY A 58 13.33 -8.50 -5.82
N GLN A 59 12.98 -7.48 -5.03
CA GLN A 59 12.28 -7.66 -3.76
C GLN A 59 10.85 -7.16 -3.81
N ALA A 60 10.35 -6.80 -4.99
CA ALA A 60 9.02 -6.21 -5.12
C ALA A 60 7.92 -7.14 -4.64
N ASP A 61 8.04 -8.45 -4.90
CA ASP A 61 7.04 -9.44 -4.46
C ASP A 61 6.89 -9.43 -2.93
N ASP A 62 8.01 -9.49 -2.22
CA ASP A 62 8.00 -9.46 -0.75
C ASP A 62 7.44 -8.13 -0.23
N LEU A 63 7.86 -7.02 -0.83
CA LEU A 63 7.39 -5.70 -0.43
C LEU A 63 5.88 -5.56 -0.66
N ILE A 64 5.39 -6.00 -1.81
CA ILE A 64 3.96 -5.92 -2.13
C ILE A 64 3.15 -6.81 -1.18
N THR A 65 3.66 -7.98 -0.83
CA THR A 65 3.01 -8.87 0.13
C THR A 65 2.88 -8.19 1.50
N GLU A 66 3.95 -7.55 1.97
CA GLU A 66 3.93 -6.83 3.24
C GLU A 66 3.00 -5.61 3.18
N ILE A 67 3.01 -4.89 2.06
CA ILE A 67 2.11 -3.78 1.84
C ILE A 67 0.66 -4.24 1.92
N ALA A 68 0.32 -5.36 1.29
CA ALA A 68 -1.03 -5.90 1.32
C ALA A 68 -1.47 -6.26 2.75
N LYS A 69 -0.57 -6.82 3.56
CA LYS A 69 -0.86 -7.11 4.97
C LYS A 69 -1.14 -5.83 5.76
N GLU A 70 -0.32 -4.79 5.57
CA GLU A 70 -0.51 -3.53 6.26
C GLU A 70 -1.79 -2.82 5.84
N ILE A 71 -2.17 -2.93 4.57
CA ILE A 71 -3.44 -2.39 4.08
C ILE A 71 -4.61 -3.03 4.82
N LYS A 72 -4.58 -4.35 5.00
CA LYS A 72 -5.63 -5.07 5.73
C LYS A 72 -5.72 -4.58 7.17
N LEU A 73 -4.59 -4.35 7.83
CA LEU A 73 -4.56 -3.84 9.19
C LEU A 73 -5.13 -2.43 9.29
N VAL A 74 -4.81 -1.56 8.34
CA VAL A 74 -5.33 -0.19 8.30
C VAL A 74 -6.85 -0.22 8.10
N ILE A 75 -7.34 -1.04 7.19
CA ILE A 75 -8.78 -1.17 6.92
C ILE A 75 -9.50 -1.67 8.17
N ALA A 76 -8.96 -2.68 8.85
CA ALA A 76 -9.55 -3.22 10.07
C ALA A 76 -9.65 -2.15 11.15
N TYR A 77 -8.59 -1.35 11.31
CA TYR A 77 -8.56 -0.25 12.27
C TYR A 77 -9.65 0.80 11.97
N LEU A 78 -9.76 1.18 10.69
CA LEU A 78 -10.77 2.16 10.28
C LEU A 78 -12.19 1.63 10.49
N GLN A 79 -12.42 0.34 10.26
CA GLN A 79 -13.70 -0.29 10.51
C GLN A 79 -14.06 -0.28 12.00
N GLU A 80 -13.09 -0.54 12.86
CA GLU A 80 -13.30 -0.47 14.32
C GLU A 80 -13.68 0.92 14.77
N LEU A 81 -13.01 1.95 14.23
CA LEU A 81 -13.34 3.33 14.55
C LEU A 81 -14.79 3.67 14.11
N GLU A 82 -15.17 3.23 12.93
CA GLU A 82 -16.51 3.47 12.42
C GLU A 82 -17.57 2.81 13.29
N GLU A 83 -17.35 1.56 13.70
CA GLU A 83 -18.27 0.85 14.59
C GLU A 83 -18.36 1.52 15.96
N SER A 84 -17.23 1.97 16.50
CA SER A 84 -17.19 2.67 17.77
C SER A 84 -18.01 3.96 17.73
N GLU A 85 -17.92 4.71 16.64
CA GLU A 85 -18.71 5.92 16.47
C GLU A 85 -20.21 5.62 16.38
N LYS A 86 -20.59 4.55 15.69
CA LYS A 86 -21.98 4.13 15.60
C LYS A 86 -22.55 3.76 16.97
N LEU A 87 -21.77 3.11 17.80
CA LEU A 87 -22.20 2.72 19.15
C LEU A 87 -22.36 3.93 20.06
N LYS A 88 -21.64 5.01 19.83
CA LYS A 88 -21.74 6.24 20.62
C LYS A 88 -22.91 7.10 20.24
N SER A 89 -23.42 6.95 19.05
CA SER A 89 -24.57 7.70 18.59
C SER A 89 -25.85 6.96 18.84
#